data_aee051e7d44d8dfa1442152e641f7da1
#
_entry.id   aee051e7d44d8dfa1442152e641f7da1
#
_cell.length_a   1.000
_cell.length_b   1.000
_cell.length_c   1.000
_cell.angle_alpha   90.00
_cell.angle_beta   90.00
_cell.angle_gamma   90.00
#
_symmetry.space_group_name_H-M   'P 1'
#
loop_
_entity.id
_entity.type
_entity.pdbx_description
1 polymer ?
#
loop_
_entity_poly.entity_id
_entity_poly.type
_entity_poly.pdbx_seq_one_letter_code
_entity_poly.pdbx_strand_id
1 'polypeptide(L)'
;MSLFYFLKDFISKYRLNDPTSKTVFDHYFFDLKYYLRKDASIQDLSNLLNISVQKLDQISIENYACSCELLINEYRYKHLIAELESPLNSSLTIESIIKLSGFENNIKFSDFVKSKESTALSINESISQ
;
A
#
# COMPACT_ATOMS: atom_id res chain seq x y z
N MET A 1 -16.86 -16.92 -10.38
CA MET A 1 -16.93 -15.46 -10.63
C MET A 1 -15.81 -14.78 -9.85
N SER A 2 -15.04 -13.91 -10.49
CA SER A 2 -13.96 -13.23 -9.79
C SER A 2 -14.51 -12.14 -8.86
N LEU A 3 -13.80 -11.86 -7.78
CA LEU A 3 -14.16 -10.79 -6.86
C LEU A 3 -14.26 -9.44 -7.58
N PHE A 4 -13.44 -9.23 -8.59
CA PHE A 4 -13.45 -8.02 -9.40
C PHE A 4 -14.82 -7.79 -10.07
N TYR A 5 -15.40 -8.82 -10.68
CA TYR A 5 -16.71 -8.73 -11.31
C TYR A 5 -17.82 -8.47 -10.29
N PHE A 6 -17.72 -9.11 -9.12
CA PHE A 6 -18.67 -8.89 -8.03
C PHE A 6 -18.65 -7.42 -7.58
N LEU A 7 -17.47 -6.86 -7.34
CA LEU A 7 -17.33 -5.47 -6.90
C LEU A 7 -17.81 -4.49 -7.95
N LYS A 8 -17.46 -4.74 -9.21
CA LYS A 8 -17.89 -3.90 -10.33
C LYS A 8 -19.42 -3.91 -10.47
N ASP A 9 -20.02 -5.09 -10.37
CA ASP A 9 -21.46 -5.28 -10.45
C ASP A 9 -22.16 -4.59 -9.28
N PHE A 10 -21.62 -4.72 -8.08
CA PHE A 10 -22.11 -4.08 -6.86
C PHE A 10 -22.09 -2.55 -7.01
N ILE A 11 -20.99 -1.97 -7.45
CA ILE A 11 -20.85 -0.54 -7.67
C ILE A 11 -21.87 -0.04 -8.70
N SER A 12 -21.98 -0.74 -9.83
CA SER A 12 -22.88 -0.41 -10.91
C SER A 12 -24.35 -0.46 -10.45
N LYS A 13 -24.70 -1.53 -9.72
CA LYS A 13 -26.07 -1.78 -9.27
C LYS A 13 -26.55 -0.72 -8.26
N TYR A 14 -25.69 -0.35 -7.31
CA TYR A 14 -26.09 0.56 -6.23
C TYR A 14 -25.74 2.01 -6.50
N ARG A 15 -24.96 2.31 -7.57
CA ARG A 15 -24.53 3.68 -7.93
C ARG A 15 -23.99 4.44 -6.72
N LEU A 16 -23.21 3.75 -5.91
CA LEU A 16 -22.71 4.33 -4.68
C LEU A 16 -21.60 5.36 -4.96
N ASN A 17 -21.61 6.42 -4.19
CA ASN A 17 -20.72 7.58 -4.33
C ASN A 17 -19.34 7.32 -3.69
N ASP A 18 -18.69 8.39 -3.25
CA ASP A 18 -17.39 8.35 -2.60
C ASP A 18 -17.24 7.29 -1.51
N PRO A 19 -18.23 7.07 -0.60
CA PRO A 19 -18.10 6.00 0.40
C PRO A 19 -17.89 4.62 -0.22
N THR A 20 -18.46 4.37 -1.39
CA THR A 20 -18.29 3.08 -2.09
C THR A 20 -16.90 2.96 -2.68
N SER A 21 -16.37 4.02 -3.27
CA SER A 21 -15.01 4.02 -3.81
C SER A 21 -14.01 3.73 -2.71
N LYS A 22 -14.20 4.34 -1.54
CA LYS A 22 -13.36 4.06 -0.36
C LYS A 22 -13.52 2.60 0.08
N THR A 23 -14.73 2.07 0.12
CA THR A 23 -14.98 0.68 0.51
C THR A 23 -14.28 -0.30 -0.44
N VAL A 24 -14.36 -0.06 -1.73
CA VAL A 24 -13.68 -0.88 -2.75
C VAL A 24 -12.17 -0.77 -2.58
N PHE A 25 -11.66 0.44 -2.40
CA PHE A 25 -10.25 0.69 -2.16
C PHE A 25 -9.75 -0.09 -0.93
N ASP A 26 -10.44 0.06 0.20
CA ASP A 26 -10.05 -0.58 1.46
C ASP A 26 -10.05 -2.10 1.34
N HIS A 27 -11.05 -2.66 0.70
CA HIS A 27 -11.14 -4.10 0.51
C HIS A 27 -9.96 -4.62 -0.32
N TYR A 28 -9.70 -3.99 -1.46
CA TYR A 28 -8.62 -4.43 -2.34
C TYR A 28 -7.26 -4.20 -1.71
N PHE A 29 -7.08 -3.02 -1.12
CA PHE A 29 -5.79 -2.63 -0.57
C PHE A 29 -5.44 -3.40 0.71
N PHE A 30 -6.35 -3.43 1.68
CA PHE A 30 -6.09 -3.99 3.02
C PHE A 30 -6.49 -5.45 3.14
N ASP A 31 -7.69 -5.81 2.76
CA ASP A 31 -8.18 -7.18 2.93
C ASP A 31 -7.49 -8.14 1.97
N LEU A 32 -7.35 -7.75 0.71
CA LEU A 32 -6.66 -8.55 -0.30
C LEU A 32 -5.15 -8.30 -0.35
N LYS A 33 -4.66 -7.37 0.46
CA LYS A 33 -3.23 -7.03 0.57
C LYS A 33 -2.59 -6.71 -0.78
N TYR A 34 -3.23 -5.81 -1.52
CA TYR A 34 -2.77 -5.39 -2.84
C TYR A 34 -1.30 -4.94 -2.81
N TYR A 35 -0.87 -4.29 -1.72
CA TYR A 35 0.49 -3.75 -1.59
C TYR A 35 1.59 -4.83 -1.66
N LEU A 36 1.25 -6.11 -1.47
CA LEU A 36 2.22 -7.21 -1.57
C LEU A 36 2.48 -7.66 -3.00
N ARG A 37 1.69 -7.17 -3.97
CA ARG A 37 1.90 -7.50 -5.37
C ARG A 37 3.18 -6.82 -5.86
N LYS A 38 3.99 -7.57 -6.59
CA LYS A 38 5.26 -7.10 -7.13
C LYS A 38 5.09 -5.87 -8.03
N ASP A 39 4.02 -5.85 -8.82
CA ASP A 39 3.70 -4.80 -9.79
C ASP A 39 2.72 -3.75 -9.23
N ALA A 40 2.49 -3.72 -7.92
CA ALA A 40 1.56 -2.79 -7.30
C ALA A 40 1.99 -1.34 -7.58
N SER A 41 1.06 -0.55 -8.10
CA SER A 41 1.23 0.88 -8.37
C SER A 41 -0.14 1.54 -8.38
N ILE A 42 -0.17 2.86 -8.27
CA ILE A 42 -1.43 3.59 -8.36
C ILE A 42 -2.07 3.42 -9.73
N GLN A 43 -1.27 3.37 -10.80
CA GLN A 43 -1.79 3.18 -12.15
C GLN A 43 -2.39 1.78 -12.32
N ASP A 44 -1.73 0.74 -11.82
CA ASP A 44 -2.25 -0.62 -11.86
C ASP A 44 -3.53 -0.74 -11.05
N LEU A 45 -3.57 -0.15 -9.86
CA LEU A 45 -4.77 -0.16 -9.01
C LEU A 45 -5.92 0.58 -9.67
N SER A 46 -5.63 1.72 -10.31
CA SER A 46 -6.62 2.47 -11.08
C SER A 46 -7.26 1.61 -12.17
N ASN A 47 -6.46 0.88 -12.89
CA ASN A 47 -6.93 -0.01 -13.95
C ASN A 47 -7.78 -1.17 -13.38
N LEU A 48 -7.33 -1.75 -12.27
CA LEU A 48 -8.05 -2.87 -11.64
C LEU A 48 -9.40 -2.46 -11.09
N LEU A 49 -9.48 -1.30 -10.43
CA LEU A 49 -10.69 -0.87 -9.75
C LEU A 49 -11.57 0.02 -10.62
N ASN A 50 -11.08 0.44 -11.79
CA ASN A 50 -11.76 1.39 -12.66
C ASN A 50 -12.09 2.70 -11.90
N ILE A 51 -11.14 3.16 -11.10
CA ILE A 51 -11.20 4.41 -10.36
C ILE A 51 -10.00 5.25 -10.82
N SER A 52 -10.19 6.55 -11.06
CA SER A 52 -9.12 7.39 -11.57
C SER A 52 -7.97 7.50 -10.55
N VAL A 53 -6.76 7.75 -11.06
CA VAL A 53 -5.57 7.95 -10.22
C VAL A 53 -5.80 9.09 -9.23
N GLN A 54 -6.39 10.19 -9.70
CA GLN A 54 -6.70 11.36 -8.85
C GLN A 54 -7.65 10.99 -7.72
N LYS A 55 -8.65 10.18 -8.01
CA LYS A 55 -9.62 9.73 -7.00
C LYS A 55 -8.96 8.79 -5.99
N LEU A 56 -8.11 7.88 -6.45
CA LEU A 56 -7.36 6.99 -5.55
C LEU A 56 -6.47 7.78 -4.60
N ASP A 57 -5.75 8.78 -5.11
CA ASP A 57 -4.91 9.64 -4.26
C ASP A 57 -5.76 10.45 -3.30
N GLN A 58 -6.91 10.96 -3.73
CA GLN A 58 -7.82 11.68 -2.86
C GLN A 58 -8.28 10.80 -1.70
N ILE A 59 -8.70 9.56 -1.99
CA ILE A 59 -9.10 8.59 -0.96
C ILE A 59 -7.96 8.36 0.03
N SER A 60 -6.76 8.13 -0.49
CA SER A 60 -5.59 7.85 0.33
C SER A 60 -5.22 9.02 1.23
N ILE A 61 -5.17 10.23 0.66
CA ILE A 61 -4.81 11.45 1.42
C ILE A 61 -5.86 11.76 2.49
N GLU A 62 -7.15 11.71 2.13
CA GLU A 62 -8.23 12.05 3.05
C GLU A 62 -8.37 11.06 4.20
N ASN A 63 -8.12 9.77 3.95
CA ASN A 63 -8.36 8.73 4.95
C ASN A 63 -7.09 8.22 5.63
N TYR A 64 -5.94 8.33 4.96
CA TYR A 64 -4.68 7.74 5.45
C TYR A 64 -3.54 8.75 5.49
N ALA A 65 -3.80 10.01 5.17
CA ALA A 65 -2.87 11.14 5.29
C ALA A 65 -1.62 11.05 4.40
N CYS A 66 -1.66 10.26 3.33
CA CYS A 66 -0.53 10.16 2.39
C CYS A 66 -1.01 9.74 1.01
N SER A 67 -0.14 9.92 0.00
CA SER A 67 -0.43 9.49 -1.36
C SER A 67 -0.58 7.96 -1.42
N CYS A 68 -1.24 7.47 -2.46
CA CYS A 68 -1.42 6.03 -2.65
C CYS A 68 -0.08 5.31 -2.82
N GLU A 69 0.88 5.90 -3.54
CA GLU A 69 2.20 5.31 -3.71
C GLU A 69 2.94 5.18 -2.36
N LEU A 70 2.88 6.21 -1.54
CA LEU A 70 3.48 6.15 -0.22
C LEU A 70 2.78 5.13 0.67
N LEU A 71 1.45 5.05 0.57
CA LEU A 71 0.67 4.07 1.33
C LEU A 71 1.08 2.64 0.99
N ILE A 72 1.30 2.35 -0.29
CA ILE A 72 1.79 1.04 -0.74
C ILE A 72 3.12 0.72 -0.04
N ASN A 73 4.07 1.63 -0.07
CA ASN A 73 5.39 1.43 0.53
C ASN A 73 5.33 1.30 2.06
N GLU A 74 4.47 2.08 2.70
CA GLU A 74 4.29 2.02 4.15
C GLU A 74 3.77 0.65 4.60
N TYR A 75 2.80 0.10 3.89
CA TYR A 75 2.24 -1.20 4.25
C TYR A 75 3.16 -2.35 3.88
N ARG A 76 3.94 -2.22 2.82
CA ARG A 76 5.03 -3.15 2.51
C ARG A 76 6.05 -3.19 3.64
N TYR A 77 6.41 -2.02 4.16
CA TYR A 77 7.36 -1.91 5.27
C TYR A 77 6.80 -2.55 6.54
N LYS A 78 5.54 -2.28 6.87
CA LYS A 78 4.90 -2.92 8.03
C LYS A 78 4.89 -4.43 7.92
N HIS A 79 4.58 -4.95 6.74
CA HIS A 79 4.61 -6.38 6.48
C HIS A 79 6.02 -6.94 6.66
N LEU A 80 7.02 -6.26 6.13
CA LEU A 80 8.41 -6.66 6.24
C LEU A 80 8.84 -6.76 7.72
N ILE A 81 8.52 -5.76 8.53
CA ILE A 81 8.86 -5.78 9.97
C ILE A 81 8.20 -6.96 10.67
N ALA A 82 6.92 -7.20 10.39
CA ALA A 82 6.21 -8.34 10.96
C ALA A 82 6.85 -9.69 10.59
N GLU A 83 7.28 -9.82 9.33
CA GLU A 83 7.94 -11.03 8.84
C GLU A 83 9.32 -11.22 9.49
N LEU A 84 10.08 -10.13 9.69
CA LEU A 84 11.37 -10.20 10.36
C LEU A 84 11.25 -10.64 11.82
N GLU A 85 10.17 -10.26 12.49
CA GLU A 85 9.92 -10.59 13.88
C GLU A 85 9.36 -12.00 14.06
N SER A 86 8.90 -12.63 12.98
CA SER A 86 8.31 -13.96 13.06
C SER A 86 9.39 -15.05 13.19
N PRO A 87 9.31 -15.91 14.23
CA PRO A 87 10.28 -17.01 14.37
C PRO A 87 10.16 -18.04 13.24
N LEU A 88 9.03 -18.09 12.53
CA LEU A 88 8.83 -19.01 11.41
C LEU A 88 9.74 -18.67 10.23
N ASN A 89 10.26 -17.45 10.16
CA ASN A 89 11.08 -16.97 9.04
C ASN A 89 12.57 -16.94 9.37
N SER A 90 12.99 -17.59 10.44
CA SER A 90 14.41 -17.57 10.90
C SER A 90 15.38 -18.14 9.87
N SER A 91 14.90 -18.99 8.95
CA SER A 91 15.73 -19.59 7.90
C SER A 91 15.75 -18.76 6.61
N LEU A 92 14.95 -17.71 6.51
CA LEU A 92 14.88 -16.88 5.32
C LEU A 92 15.92 -15.77 5.36
N THR A 93 16.45 -15.41 4.19
CA THR A 93 17.35 -14.26 4.07
C THR A 93 16.55 -12.96 4.12
N ILE A 94 17.20 -11.88 4.53
CA ILE A 94 16.58 -10.54 4.51
C ILE A 94 16.10 -10.19 3.10
N GLU A 95 16.89 -10.55 2.08
CA GLU A 95 16.54 -10.30 0.67
C GLU A 95 15.25 -11.00 0.27
N SER A 96 15.06 -12.24 0.71
CA SER A 96 13.84 -12.99 0.45
C SER A 96 12.63 -12.34 1.12
N ILE A 97 12.79 -11.87 2.35
CA ILE A 97 11.73 -11.19 3.10
C ILE A 97 11.35 -9.86 2.44
N ILE A 98 12.32 -9.10 1.94
CA ILE A 98 12.08 -7.86 1.21
C ILE A 98 11.20 -8.14 -0.02
N LYS A 99 11.51 -9.18 -0.78
CA LYS A 99 10.71 -9.55 -1.95
C LYS A 99 9.32 -10.03 -1.58
N LEU A 100 9.20 -10.83 -0.52
CA LEU A 100 7.90 -11.31 -0.03
C LEU A 100 7.00 -10.17 0.43
N SER A 101 7.61 -9.05 0.81
CA SER A 101 6.88 -7.86 1.25
C SER A 101 6.49 -6.92 0.10
N GLY A 102 6.75 -7.33 -1.13
CA GLY A 102 6.34 -6.63 -2.33
C GLY A 102 7.37 -5.68 -2.91
N PHE A 103 8.47 -5.41 -2.22
CA PHE A 103 9.53 -4.56 -2.78
C PHE A 103 10.22 -5.27 -3.94
N GLU A 104 10.43 -4.53 -5.03
CA GLU A 104 11.00 -5.07 -6.24
C GLU A 104 12.44 -5.55 -6.02
N ASN A 105 13.23 -4.77 -5.27
CA ASN A 105 14.63 -5.10 -5.00
C ASN A 105 15.13 -4.33 -3.77
N ASN A 106 16.36 -4.63 -3.36
CA ASN A 106 16.98 -4.02 -2.20
C ASN A 106 17.21 -2.51 -2.37
N ILE A 107 17.42 -2.04 -3.59
CA ILE A 107 17.64 -0.62 -3.88
C ILE A 107 16.35 0.17 -3.58
N LYS A 108 15.22 -0.30 -4.06
CA LYS A 108 13.91 0.33 -3.81
C LYS A 108 13.58 0.36 -2.33
N PHE A 109 13.84 -0.73 -1.65
CA PHE A 109 13.65 -0.82 -0.20
C PHE A 109 14.58 0.18 0.53
N SER A 110 15.85 0.20 0.18
CA SER A 110 16.84 1.08 0.80
C SER A 110 16.47 2.56 0.60
N ASP A 111 16.04 2.93 -0.60
CA ASP A 111 15.62 4.31 -0.89
C ASP A 111 14.42 4.71 -0.03
N PHE A 112 13.47 3.81 0.16
CA PHE A 112 12.31 4.07 0.99
C PHE A 112 12.70 4.26 2.46
N VAL A 113 13.58 3.41 2.99
CA VAL A 113 14.06 3.51 4.39
C VAL A 113 14.81 4.83 4.60
N LYS A 114 15.65 5.23 3.67
CA LYS A 114 16.36 6.51 3.75
C LYS A 114 15.40 7.69 3.78
N SER A 115 14.36 7.63 2.97
CA SER A 115 13.32 8.65 2.96
C SER A 115 12.61 8.76 4.32
N LYS A 116 12.31 7.63 4.96
CA LYS A 116 11.70 7.60 6.29
C LYS A 116 12.63 8.19 7.35
N GLU A 117 13.90 7.84 7.31
CA GLU A 117 14.90 8.35 8.25
C GLU A 117 15.04 9.88 8.13
N SER A 118 15.11 10.40 6.91
CA SER A 118 15.18 11.85 6.67
C SER A 118 13.96 12.58 7.25
N THR A 119 12.77 12.03 7.06
CA THR A 119 11.53 12.58 7.62
C THR A 119 11.56 12.57 9.15
N ALA A 120 11.98 11.48 9.75
CA ALA A 120 12.07 11.34 11.21
C ALA A 120 13.06 12.34 11.79
N LEU A 121 14.22 12.53 11.15
CA LEU A 121 15.21 13.51 11.59
C LEU A 121 14.67 14.93 11.52
N SER A 122 13.97 15.29 10.45
CA SER A 122 13.34 16.61 10.32
C SER A 122 12.32 16.87 11.42
N ILE A 123 11.51 15.87 11.76
CA ILE A 123 10.54 15.99 12.85
C ILE A 123 11.24 16.18 14.19
N ASN A 124 12.29 15.40 14.46
CA ASN A 124 13.04 15.50 15.71
C ASN A 124 13.72 16.85 15.85
N GLU A 125 14.29 17.39 14.78
CA GLU A 125 14.87 18.73 14.78
C GLU A 125 13.83 19.81 15.12
N SER A 126 12.63 19.68 14.55
CA SER A 126 11.53 20.61 14.85
C SER A 126 11.09 20.54 16.31
N ILE A 127 11.09 19.35 16.91
CA ILE A 127 10.67 19.15 18.29
C ILE A 127 11.74 19.66 19.27
N SER A 128 13.02 19.53 18.93
CA SER A 128 14.12 19.91 19.83
C SER A 128 14.38 21.42 19.88
N GLN A 129 13.65 22.20 19.08
CA GLN A 129 13.68 23.66 19.14
C GLN A 129 12.58 24.21 20.06
#